data_17d8e7cb3c1b34bf47a88ff3e8fbbcb1
#
_entry.id   17d8e7cb3c1b34bf47a88ff3e8fbbcb1
#
_cell.length_a   1.000
_cell.length_b   1.000
_cell.length_c   1.000
_cell.angle_alpha   90.00
_cell.angle_beta   90.00
_cell.angle_gamma   90.00
#
_symmetry.space_group_name_H-M   'P 1'
#
loop_
_entity.id
_entity.type
_entity.pdbx_description
1 polymer ?
#
loop_
_entity_poly.entity_id
_entity_poly.type
_entity_poly.pdbx_seq_one_letter_code
_entity_poly.pdbx_strand_id
1 'polypeptide(L)'
;MKALAATLISLSLSAWVASHAHTGAAQVDASPTVSAQDSRSINIARSGSQQPIKGPGEHFTGSVQVEPLFPVHDPSRTSGGKVTFAPGARSAWHTHPLGQTLIVTDGTGWIQQWGGPIEEIRKGDVIWIPPGVKHWHGATPNTAMTHIAIQEQLNGKAVEWMEKVTDDQYRK
;
A
#
# COMPACT_ATOMS: atom_id res chain seq x y z
N MET A 1 -3.67 40.41 -48.26
CA MET A 1 -4.25 40.38 -49.61
C MET A 1 -5.00 39.07 -49.78
N LYS A 2 -6.25 39.20 -50.16
CA LYS A 2 -7.24 38.23 -50.67
C LYS A 2 -7.93 37.34 -49.63
N ALA A 3 -9.10 37.81 -49.29
CA ALA A 3 -10.29 37.11 -48.83
C ALA A 3 -10.96 36.34 -50.00
N LEU A 4 -11.82 35.40 -49.65
CA LEU A 4 -13.12 35.06 -50.30
C LEU A 4 -13.62 33.79 -49.55
N ALA A 5 -14.70 33.87 -48.88
CA ALA A 5 -16.14 34.03 -49.17
C ALA A 5 -16.85 32.67 -49.26
N ALA A 6 -17.69 32.49 -48.32
CA ALA A 6 -19.03 31.91 -48.19
C ALA A 6 -19.58 30.98 -49.30
N THR A 7 -20.30 29.95 -48.91
CA THR A 7 -21.64 29.68 -49.46
C THR A 7 -22.44 28.76 -48.51
N LEU A 8 -23.56 29.27 -48.05
CA LEU A 8 -24.70 28.59 -47.41
C LEU A 8 -25.51 27.84 -48.47
N ILE A 9 -25.90 26.59 -48.19
CA ILE A 9 -27.08 26.01 -48.85
C ILE A 9 -27.93 25.33 -47.76
N SER A 10 -29.06 25.95 -47.52
CA SER A 10 -30.19 25.39 -46.79
C SER A 10 -31.08 24.63 -47.76
N LEU A 11 -31.51 23.43 -47.41
CA LEU A 11 -32.72 22.82 -48.02
C LEU A 11 -33.53 22.14 -46.92
N SER A 12 -34.73 22.67 -46.75
CA SER A 12 -35.86 22.09 -46.02
C SER A 12 -36.55 21.04 -46.88
N LEU A 13 -37.10 19.98 -46.35
CA LEU A 13 -38.50 19.57 -46.48
C LEU A 13 -38.83 18.21 -45.82
N SER A 14 -39.80 18.28 -44.96
CA SER A 14 -41.05 17.51 -44.91
C SER A 14 -41.08 16.17 -44.16
N ALA A 15 -41.88 16.27 -43.16
CA ALA A 15 -42.60 15.31 -42.34
C ALA A 15 -43.02 13.99 -43.00
N TRP A 16 -42.89 12.91 -42.21
CA TRP A 16 -43.83 11.81 -42.21
C TRP A 16 -44.04 11.29 -40.78
N VAL A 17 -45.31 11.43 -40.35
CA VAL A 17 -45.82 10.88 -39.10
C VAL A 17 -46.16 9.40 -39.32
N ALA A 18 -45.60 8.53 -38.54
CA ALA A 18 -46.11 7.19 -38.37
C ALA A 18 -46.08 6.84 -36.88
N SER A 19 -47.28 6.87 -36.30
CA SER A 19 -47.60 6.47 -34.94
C SER A 19 -47.52 4.95 -34.82
N HIS A 20 -46.58 4.44 -34.04
CA HIS A 20 -46.66 3.06 -33.48
C HIS A 20 -46.39 3.13 -32.02
N ALA A 21 -47.44 2.98 -31.23
CA ALA A 21 -47.37 2.75 -29.81
C ALA A 21 -46.76 1.36 -29.57
N HIS A 22 -45.53 1.31 -29.06
CA HIS A 22 -44.98 0.14 -28.38
C HIS A 22 -44.82 0.47 -26.91
N THR A 23 -45.68 -0.13 -26.11
CA THR A 23 -45.51 -0.28 -24.68
C THR A 23 -44.29 -1.15 -24.43
N GLY A 24 -43.12 -0.53 -24.31
CA GLY A 24 -41.90 -1.14 -23.85
C GLY A 24 -41.71 -0.78 -22.38
N ALA A 25 -41.86 -1.76 -21.50
CA ALA A 25 -41.49 -1.64 -20.10
C ALA A 25 -40.01 -1.24 -20.01
N ALA A 26 -39.73 -0.09 -19.43
CA ALA A 26 -38.38 0.32 -19.10
C ALA A 26 -37.81 -0.66 -18.06
N GLN A 27 -36.93 -1.54 -18.49
CA GLN A 27 -36.01 -2.20 -17.58
C GLN A 27 -35.10 -1.15 -16.97
N VAL A 28 -35.34 -0.80 -15.73
CA VAL A 28 -34.39 -0.08 -14.91
C VAL A 28 -33.25 -1.03 -14.59
N ASP A 29 -32.16 -0.85 -15.32
CA ASP A 29 -30.89 -1.48 -14.97
C ASP A 29 -30.52 -1.00 -13.55
N ALA A 30 -30.77 -1.85 -12.59
CA ALA A 30 -30.32 -1.62 -11.22
C ALA A 30 -28.80 -1.81 -11.20
N SER A 31 -28.07 -0.73 -11.44
CA SER A 31 -26.65 -0.68 -11.09
C SER A 31 -26.50 -1.16 -9.64
N PRO A 32 -25.58 -2.08 -9.33
CA PRO A 32 -25.37 -2.49 -7.96
C PRO A 32 -24.94 -1.27 -7.16
N THR A 33 -25.83 -0.79 -6.30
CA THR A 33 -25.47 0.15 -5.25
C THR A 33 -24.46 -0.56 -4.37
N VAL A 34 -23.18 -0.19 -4.53
CA VAL A 34 -22.14 -0.50 -3.55
C VAL A 34 -22.64 0.11 -2.25
N SER A 35 -23.12 -0.74 -1.36
CA SER A 35 -23.55 -0.35 -0.02
C SER A 35 -22.38 0.40 0.62
N ALA A 36 -22.54 1.70 0.85
CA ALA A 36 -21.65 2.45 1.70
C ALA A 36 -21.65 1.75 3.07
N GLN A 37 -20.59 1.04 3.37
CA GLN A 37 -20.41 0.36 4.63
C GLN A 37 -20.50 1.44 5.73
N ASP A 38 -21.42 1.30 6.65
CA ASP A 38 -21.59 2.25 7.77
C ASP A 38 -20.25 2.34 8.50
N SER A 39 -19.60 3.49 8.42
CA SER A 39 -18.28 3.75 9.03
C SER A 39 -18.26 3.59 10.56
N ARG A 40 -19.42 3.34 11.18
CA ARG A 40 -19.62 3.10 12.60
C ARG A 40 -19.72 1.62 12.97
N SER A 41 -19.63 0.71 12.01
CA SER A 41 -19.66 -0.73 12.27
C SER A 41 -18.26 -1.27 12.57
N ILE A 42 -18.17 -2.22 13.52
CA ILE A 42 -16.92 -2.95 13.77
C ILE A 42 -16.59 -3.76 12.52
N ASN A 43 -15.38 -3.55 12.01
CA ASN A 43 -14.85 -4.33 10.87
C ASN A 43 -13.88 -5.40 11.39
N ILE A 44 -14.06 -6.65 10.96
CA ILE A 44 -13.20 -7.77 11.31
C ILE A 44 -12.56 -8.31 10.03
N ALA A 45 -11.30 -8.01 9.82
CA ALA A 45 -10.48 -8.70 8.83
C ALA A 45 -10.08 -10.07 9.38
N ARG A 46 -10.63 -11.14 8.81
CA ARG A 46 -10.34 -12.50 9.27
C ARG A 46 -8.94 -12.93 8.87
N SER A 47 -8.31 -13.77 9.70
CA SER A 47 -7.00 -14.37 9.38
C SER A 47 -7.04 -15.04 8.00
N GLY A 48 -6.05 -14.77 7.15
CA GLY A 48 -5.96 -15.29 5.79
C GLY A 48 -6.85 -14.60 4.76
N SER A 49 -7.66 -13.60 5.14
CA SER A 49 -8.48 -12.83 4.18
C SER A 49 -7.65 -11.85 3.36
N GLN A 50 -6.50 -11.44 3.88
CA GLN A 50 -5.54 -10.59 3.18
C GLN A 50 -4.51 -11.47 2.48
N GLN A 51 -4.32 -11.24 1.18
CA GLN A 51 -3.32 -12.01 0.43
C GLN A 51 -1.95 -11.36 0.57
N PRO A 52 -0.91 -12.13 0.97
CA PRO A 52 0.45 -11.63 0.94
C PRO A 52 0.88 -11.28 -0.48
N ILE A 53 1.56 -10.16 -0.62
CA ILE A 53 2.18 -9.73 -1.87
C ILE A 53 3.69 -9.82 -1.75
N LYS A 54 4.37 -10.08 -2.86
CA LYS A 54 5.83 -10.03 -2.90
C LYS A 54 6.31 -8.60 -2.65
N GLY A 55 7.24 -8.42 -1.73
CA GLY A 55 7.88 -7.12 -1.49
C GLY A 55 8.56 -6.60 -2.75
N PRO A 56 8.32 -5.33 -3.14
CA PRO A 56 8.93 -4.75 -4.33
C PRO A 56 10.45 -4.83 -4.30
N GLY A 57 11.06 -5.31 -5.39
CA GLY A 57 12.51 -5.48 -5.48
C GLY A 57 13.32 -4.18 -5.39
N GLU A 58 12.68 -3.03 -5.54
CA GLU A 58 13.29 -1.71 -5.30
C GLU A 58 13.49 -1.41 -3.81
N HIS A 59 12.62 -1.95 -2.94
CA HIS A 59 12.61 -1.69 -1.50
C HIS A 59 13.18 -2.82 -0.66
N PHE A 60 13.37 -4.00 -1.26
CA PHE A 60 13.85 -5.18 -0.53
C PHE A 60 14.95 -5.91 -1.29
N THR A 61 15.88 -6.51 -0.54
CA THR A 61 16.86 -7.48 -1.03
C THR A 61 16.45 -8.86 -0.54
N GLY A 62 16.52 -9.87 -1.39
CA GLY A 62 16.09 -11.23 -1.08
C GLY A 62 14.57 -11.43 -1.20
N SER A 63 14.06 -12.50 -0.59
CA SER A 63 12.63 -12.85 -0.66
C SER A 63 11.89 -12.27 0.55
N VAL A 64 10.93 -11.39 0.28
CA VAL A 64 10.09 -10.74 1.30
C VAL A 64 8.64 -10.85 0.89
N GLN A 65 7.77 -11.17 1.84
CA GLN A 65 6.31 -11.13 1.70
C GLN A 65 5.73 -10.06 2.61
N VAL A 66 4.80 -9.28 2.09
CA VAL A 66 4.08 -8.24 2.82
C VAL A 66 2.59 -8.57 2.79
N GLU A 67 2.01 -8.79 3.95
CA GLU A 67 0.57 -8.98 4.13
C GLU A 67 -0.01 -7.72 4.78
N PRO A 68 -0.84 -6.92 4.06
CA PRO A 68 -1.53 -5.79 4.66
C PRO A 68 -2.44 -6.28 5.79
N LEU A 69 -2.40 -5.67 6.97
CA LEU A 69 -3.28 -6.04 8.09
C LEU A 69 -4.46 -5.09 8.19
N PHE A 70 -4.19 -3.81 8.16
CA PHE A 70 -5.22 -2.78 8.18
C PHE A 70 -4.73 -1.50 7.47
N PRO A 71 -5.60 -0.86 6.66
CA PRO A 71 -5.31 0.43 6.06
C PRO A 71 -5.57 1.56 7.05
N VAL A 72 -5.25 2.78 6.63
CA VAL A 72 -5.67 3.99 7.34
C VAL A 72 -7.20 4.09 7.34
N HIS A 73 -7.77 4.46 8.47
CA HIS A 73 -9.21 4.75 8.65
C HIS A 73 -9.37 6.13 9.29
N ASP A 74 -9.88 7.10 8.55
CA ASP A 74 -10.09 8.45 9.07
C ASP A 74 -10.96 8.45 10.35
N PRO A 75 -10.59 9.26 11.36
CA PRO A 75 -9.48 10.22 11.43
C PRO A 75 -8.14 9.61 11.85
N SER A 76 -8.06 8.29 12.08
CA SER A 76 -6.81 7.59 12.38
C SER A 76 -5.91 7.57 11.13
N ARG A 77 -4.61 7.83 11.33
CA ARG A 77 -3.60 7.78 10.28
C ARG A 77 -2.76 6.51 10.35
N THR A 78 -3.10 5.62 11.26
CA THR A 78 -2.34 4.39 11.55
C THR A 78 -2.66 3.32 10.52
N SER A 79 -1.62 2.66 10.03
CA SER A 79 -1.71 1.47 9.18
C SER A 79 -0.77 0.38 9.69
N GLY A 80 -1.02 -0.86 9.32
CA GLY A 80 -0.16 -1.97 9.71
C GLY A 80 -0.05 -3.05 8.64
N GLY A 81 1.09 -3.73 8.66
CA GLY A 81 1.38 -4.86 7.79
C GLY A 81 2.22 -5.92 8.49
N LYS A 82 2.01 -7.18 8.14
CA LYS A 82 2.88 -8.28 8.53
C LYS A 82 3.92 -8.49 7.44
N VAL A 83 5.19 -8.46 7.80
CA VAL A 83 6.30 -8.61 6.87
C VAL A 83 7.12 -9.84 7.25
N THR A 84 7.29 -10.75 6.29
CA THR A 84 8.08 -11.97 6.46
C THR A 84 9.30 -11.91 5.55
N PHE A 85 10.46 -12.01 6.15
CA PHE A 85 11.77 -12.03 5.49
C PHE A 85 12.31 -13.47 5.50
N ALA A 86 12.66 -13.98 4.33
CA ALA A 86 13.45 -15.21 4.23
C ALA A 86 14.88 -14.97 4.77
N PRO A 87 15.64 -16.01 5.12
CA PRO A 87 17.04 -15.86 5.54
C PRO A 87 17.82 -14.97 4.54
N GLY A 88 18.58 -14.01 5.06
CA GLY A 88 19.36 -13.06 4.25
C GLY A 88 18.57 -11.90 3.64
N ALA A 89 17.23 -11.92 3.71
CA ALA A 89 16.40 -10.85 3.17
C ALA A 89 16.34 -9.63 4.11
N ARG A 90 16.29 -8.44 3.53
CA ARG A 90 16.29 -7.17 4.27
C ARG A 90 15.61 -6.05 3.50
N SER A 91 15.17 -5.02 4.22
CA SER A 91 14.69 -3.78 3.63
C SER A 91 15.86 -2.94 3.06
N ALA A 92 15.55 -2.00 2.19
CA ALA A 92 16.42 -0.85 1.93
C ALA A 92 16.50 0.04 3.19
N TRP A 93 17.45 0.99 3.20
CA TRP A 93 17.43 2.09 4.15
C TRP A 93 16.15 2.91 3.95
N HIS A 94 15.52 3.34 5.03
CA HIS A 94 14.30 4.13 4.96
C HIS A 94 14.05 4.92 6.25
N THR A 95 13.09 5.84 6.19
CA THR A 95 12.61 6.61 7.35
C THR A 95 11.09 6.58 7.40
N HIS A 96 10.54 6.89 8.57
CA HIS A 96 9.11 7.11 8.78
C HIS A 96 8.88 8.50 9.34
N PRO A 97 7.98 9.31 8.77
CA PRO A 97 7.78 10.70 9.20
C PRO A 97 7.27 10.84 10.64
N LEU A 98 6.52 9.85 11.12
CA LEU A 98 5.96 9.82 12.47
C LEU A 98 6.46 8.63 13.30
N GLY A 99 7.55 8.01 12.86
CA GLY A 99 8.13 6.82 13.51
C GLY A 99 7.43 5.52 13.12
N GLN A 100 7.97 4.42 13.63
CA GLN A 100 7.45 3.08 13.38
C GLN A 100 7.60 2.21 14.64
N THR A 101 6.61 1.36 14.89
CA THR A 101 6.71 0.27 15.85
C THR A 101 6.81 -1.04 15.11
N LEU A 102 7.79 -1.88 15.47
CA LEU A 102 7.87 -3.27 15.04
C LEU A 102 7.56 -4.19 16.21
N ILE A 103 6.81 -5.26 15.96
CA ILE A 103 6.55 -6.34 16.91
C ILE A 103 7.00 -7.61 16.23
N VAL A 104 8.10 -8.21 16.69
CA VAL A 104 8.60 -9.47 16.13
C VAL A 104 7.70 -10.61 16.58
N THR A 105 7.06 -11.27 15.63
CA THR A 105 6.09 -12.33 15.89
C THR A 105 6.69 -13.72 15.72
N ASP A 106 7.76 -13.85 14.91
CA ASP A 106 8.46 -15.11 14.69
C ASP A 106 9.90 -14.93 14.22
N GLY A 107 10.76 -15.89 14.56
CA GLY A 107 12.15 -15.94 14.13
C GLY A 107 13.08 -14.94 14.79
N THR A 108 14.20 -14.67 14.11
CA THR A 108 15.27 -13.75 14.56
C THR A 108 15.71 -12.90 13.39
N GLY A 109 15.84 -11.61 13.64
CA GLY A 109 16.26 -10.64 12.65
C GLY A 109 17.30 -9.67 13.17
N TRP A 110 17.64 -8.73 12.30
CA TRP A 110 18.54 -7.64 12.60
C TRP A 110 17.87 -6.32 12.26
N ILE A 111 18.24 -5.29 13.02
CA ILE A 111 17.91 -3.90 12.79
C ILE A 111 19.16 -3.05 12.94
N GLN A 112 19.27 -1.97 12.19
CA GLN A 112 20.35 -1.03 12.33
C GLN A 112 19.86 0.39 12.06
N GLN A 113 20.18 1.30 12.97
CA GLN A 113 20.12 2.73 12.72
C GLN A 113 21.39 3.15 11.95
N TRP A 114 21.25 4.09 11.03
CA TRP A 114 22.40 4.62 10.27
C TRP A 114 23.51 5.13 11.21
N GLY A 115 24.72 4.61 10.99
CA GLY A 115 25.89 4.92 11.80
C GLY A 115 25.97 4.21 13.15
N GLY A 116 24.96 3.42 13.51
CA GLY A 116 24.95 2.60 14.71
C GLY A 116 25.34 1.13 14.47
N PRO A 117 25.41 0.32 15.53
CA PRO A 117 25.65 -1.13 15.42
C PRO A 117 24.42 -1.85 14.85
N ILE A 118 24.64 -3.06 14.33
CA ILE A 118 23.55 -4.00 14.04
C ILE A 118 23.10 -4.63 15.35
N GLU A 119 21.83 -4.45 15.67
CA GLU A 119 21.17 -5.04 16.84
C GLU A 119 20.36 -6.27 16.42
N GLU A 120 20.42 -7.32 17.24
CA GLU A 120 19.60 -8.50 17.03
C GLU A 120 18.23 -8.31 17.68
N ILE A 121 17.17 -8.66 16.93
CA ILE A 121 15.77 -8.63 17.37
C ILE A 121 15.17 -10.03 17.26
N ARG A 122 14.37 -10.43 18.27
CA ARG A 122 13.84 -11.79 18.39
C ARG A 122 12.34 -11.76 18.64
N LYS A 123 11.71 -12.91 18.44
CA LYS A 123 10.28 -13.10 18.74
C LYS A 123 9.93 -12.59 20.14
N GLY A 124 8.93 -11.72 20.20
CA GLY A 124 8.44 -11.04 21.40
C GLY A 124 9.01 -9.64 21.59
N ASP A 125 10.07 -9.26 20.88
CA ASP A 125 10.62 -7.91 20.99
C ASP A 125 9.68 -6.88 20.36
N VAL A 126 9.61 -5.73 21.01
CA VAL A 126 8.90 -4.53 20.52
C VAL A 126 9.92 -3.42 20.35
N ILE A 127 10.04 -2.93 19.13
CA ILE A 127 11.03 -1.94 18.74
C ILE A 127 10.30 -0.63 18.39
N TRP A 128 10.69 0.46 19.02
CA TRP A 128 10.27 1.81 18.63
C TRP A 128 11.37 2.51 17.85
N ILE A 129 11.05 2.94 16.64
CA ILE A 129 11.92 3.70 15.75
C ILE A 129 11.37 5.12 15.70
N PRO A 130 12.10 6.12 16.23
CA PRO A 130 11.65 7.51 16.27
C PRO A 130 11.46 8.13 14.87
N PRO A 131 10.65 9.20 14.75
CA PRO A 131 10.45 9.92 13.50
C PRO A 131 11.77 10.33 12.83
N GLY A 132 11.87 10.11 11.52
CA GLY A 132 13.02 10.53 10.70
C GLY A 132 14.31 9.71 10.89
N VAL A 133 14.33 8.74 11.79
CA VAL A 133 15.51 7.88 11.97
C VAL A 133 15.70 6.99 10.76
N LYS A 134 16.85 7.17 10.07
CA LYS A 134 17.25 6.31 8.95
C LYS A 134 17.69 4.95 9.49
N HIS A 135 17.02 3.90 9.02
CA HIS A 135 17.25 2.52 9.51
C HIS A 135 16.94 1.50 8.42
N TRP A 136 17.35 0.27 8.68
CA TRP A 136 16.88 -0.93 7.97
C TRP A 136 16.61 -2.04 8.97
N HIS A 137 15.81 -3.03 8.57
CA HIS A 137 15.59 -4.27 9.30
C HIS A 137 15.38 -5.43 8.34
N GLY A 138 15.58 -6.66 8.83
CA GLY A 138 15.46 -7.86 8.03
C GLY A 138 15.77 -9.12 8.84
N ALA A 139 15.79 -10.25 8.16
CA ALA A 139 16.18 -11.54 8.71
C ALA A 139 17.69 -11.60 9.01
N THR A 140 18.14 -12.56 9.81
CA THR A 140 19.56 -12.91 9.85
C THR A 140 19.94 -13.71 8.60
N PRO A 141 21.24 -13.94 8.32
CA PRO A 141 21.66 -14.76 7.18
C PRO A 141 21.08 -16.18 7.19
N ASN A 142 20.81 -16.72 8.37
CA ASN A 142 20.48 -18.15 8.57
C ASN A 142 19.04 -18.39 9.05
N THR A 143 18.34 -17.37 9.52
CA THR A 143 17.02 -17.50 10.16
C THR A 143 16.04 -16.51 9.55
N ALA A 144 14.86 -16.98 9.17
CA ALA A 144 13.76 -16.09 8.77
C ALA A 144 13.28 -15.24 9.95
N MET A 145 12.65 -14.09 9.63
CA MET A 145 12.03 -13.23 10.63
C MET A 145 10.69 -12.72 10.12
N THR A 146 9.70 -12.72 11.01
CA THR A 146 8.40 -12.09 10.76
C THR A 146 8.11 -11.06 11.83
N HIS A 147 7.66 -9.89 11.43
CA HIS A 147 7.19 -8.85 12.34
C HIS A 147 5.89 -8.22 11.85
N ILE A 148 5.18 -7.57 12.75
CA ILE A 148 4.13 -6.59 12.44
C ILE A 148 4.79 -5.21 12.47
N ALA A 149 4.60 -4.45 11.40
CA ALA A 149 4.99 -3.06 11.29
C ALA A 149 3.75 -2.18 11.45
N ILE A 150 3.83 -1.19 12.33
CA ILE A 150 2.77 -0.22 12.61
C ILE A 150 3.36 1.17 12.46
N GLN A 151 2.76 2.01 11.63
CA GLN A 151 3.19 3.38 11.38
C GLN A 151 2.02 4.28 11.05
N GLU A 152 2.20 5.59 11.27
CA GLU A 152 1.25 6.61 10.86
C GLU A 152 1.68 7.29 9.56
N GLN A 153 0.69 7.80 8.83
CA GLN A 153 0.92 8.63 7.65
C GLN A 153 0.96 10.12 8.03
N LEU A 154 1.90 10.84 7.42
CA LEU A 154 1.93 12.29 7.40
C LEU A 154 1.78 12.77 5.94
N ASN A 155 0.74 13.55 5.66
CA ASN A 155 0.43 14.02 4.30
C ASN A 155 0.37 12.89 3.25
N GLY A 156 -0.20 11.74 3.63
CA GLY A 156 -0.36 10.57 2.76
C GLY A 156 0.90 9.70 2.62
N LYS A 157 2.00 10.02 3.30
CA LYS A 157 3.25 9.23 3.29
C LYS A 157 3.47 8.55 4.63
N ALA A 158 3.70 7.23 4.60
CA ALA A 158 4.07 6.45 5.78
C ALA A 158 5.57 6.13 5.84
N VAL A 159 6.25 6.11 4.70
CA VAL A 159 7.65 5.72 4.56
C VAL A 159 8.33 6.52 3.47
N GLU A 160 9.62 6.79 3.65
CA GLU A 160 10.50 7.35 2.64
C GLU A 160 11.65 6.37 2.40
N TRP A 161 11.62 5.74 1.20
CA TRP A 161 12.59 4.74 0.80
C TRP A 161 13.86 5.40 0.29
N MET A 162 14.99 4.79 0.62
CA MET A 162 16.34 5.25 0.26
C MET A 162 17.12 4.12 -0.44
N GLU A 163 18.45 4.22 -0.42
CA GLU A 163 19.34 3.24 -1.05
C GLU A 163 19.24 1.85 -0.39
N LYS A 164 19.57 0.83 -1.14
CA LYS A 164 19.64 -0.54 -0.61
C LYS A 164 20.79 -0.71 0.36
N VAL A 165 20.57 -1.53 1.37
CA VAL A 165 21.64 -2.02 2.24
C VAL A 165 22.56 -2.93 1.43
N THR A 166 23.83 -2.57 1.33
CA THR A 166 24.84 -3.40 0.64
C THR A 166 25.15 -4.68 1.43
N ASP A 167 25.75 -5.67 0.77
CA ASP A 167 26.16 -6.89 1.46
C ASP A 167 27.24 -6.62 2.53
N ASP A 168 28.10 -5.60 2.33
CA ASP A 168 29.08 -5.20 3.34
C ASP A 168 28.42 -4.53 4.56
N GLN A 169 27.38 -3.73 4.36
CA GLN A 169 26.61 -3.14 5.46
C GLN A 169 25.77 -4.18 6.22
N TYR A 170 25.38 -5.28 5.57
CA TYR A 170 24.60 -6.36 6.17
C TYR A 170 25.46 -7.38 6.93
N ARG A 171 26.74 -7.15 7.11
CA ARG A 171 27.64 -8.04 7.88
C ARG A 171 27.78 -7.54 9.32
N LYS A 172 27.72 -8.49 10.26
CA LYS A 172 27.90 -8.26 11.70
C LYS A 172 29.34 -8.53 12.10
#